data_6a2763f89dc2e20af48309d5736c809c
#
_entry.id   6a2763f89dc2e20af48309d5736c809c
#
_cell.length_a   1.000
_cell.length_b   1.000
_cell.length_c   1.000
_cell.angle_alpha   90.00
_cell.angle_beta   90.00
_cell.angle_gamma   90.00
#
_symmetry.space_group_name_H-M   'P 1'
#
loop_
_entity.id
_entity.type
_entity.pdbx_description
1 polymer ?
#
loop_
_entity_poly.entity_id
_entity_poly.type
_entity_poly.pdbx_seq_one_letter_code
_entity_poly.pdbx_strand_id
1 'polypeptide(L)'
;MAMIHLEPQTAQMFSRALGALKPPPNLTLSQWADNYRRLSAEASAAQGRWNTDNAPFQREIMDAIGDVHIRKVVAMMCAQSGKTDGLILNTIGYYMSYYPAPIMIVQPTVNLGESFSKDRLATMIRDTPVLRGLVDNKSRYSGNTIMKKNFAGGQLTIVGANAPTDLRGRPIKVLLADEVDAYKASAGKEGDPVMLAEQRQTTYWDYKTVLVSTPTDKNNSRILDEFNASTQEEWTVPCPNCGFYQPFVWDNMVFDKEKWPEGGVQYRCAECGCLDNEYRWKKNSLKGKWHAEHPERAVRGFHMNKIGSTLCGWDKIVEDFIAADLDAQRGDYEKMQVFVNTDLGLPWEEPGEAVEANNLLDRREFYEAEVPDGVVYLTAGVDTQDNRFEAEVVGWGIGKESWGIRYQRIYGDLKRGQVWADLDEFLSRTWKKKDGTELSLRSVCMDSGGHFPDQVIRFCKEREERHIWAIKGRGGMDVPYLRNPTQNNRVKGELFTLGVDTGKNHVLARLKVLIKGPNYCHFPAAEDAGYDENYFKMLTAEHKVTRWKSGRKVERWELKDPAQKRNEAFDVRNYATAALEISNPPGLEIPGEDAQRPAQQRQYRRRRSGGI
;
A
#
# COMPACT_ATOMS: atom_id res chain seq x y z
N MET A 1 -72.50 16.95 -26.19
CA MET A 1 -71.61 15.85 -25.81
C MET A 1 -72.18 15.13 -24.59
N ALA A 2 -72.74 13.92 -24.81
CA ALA A 2 -73.23 13.10 -23.69
C ALA A 2 -72.09 12.65 -22.80
N MET A 3 -72.06 13.03 -21.51
CA MET A 3 -71.17 12.46 -20.55
C MET A 3 -71.52 10.99 -20.29
N ILE A 4 -70.63 10.10 -20.71
CA ILE A 4 -70.82 8.67 -20.45
C ILE A 4 -70.49 8.50 -18.96
N HIS A 5 -71.49 8.30 -18.09
CA HIS A 5 -71.36 7.89 -16.73
C HIS A 5 -70.99 6.39 -16.72
N LEU A 6 -69.70 6.09 -16.46
CA LEU A 6 -69.25 4.72 -16.27
C LEU A 6 -69.58 4.29 -14.81
N GLU A 7 -70.09 3.08 -14.66
CA GLU A 7 -70.22 2.44 -13.33
C GLU A 7 -68.88 2.44 -12.61
N PRO A 8 -68.86 2.65 -11.28
CA PRO A 8 -67.61 2.79 -10.50
C PRO A 8 -66.57 1.66 -10.71
N GLN A 9 -67.06 0.43 -10.86
CA GLN A 9 -66.22 -0.73 -11.15
C GLN A 9 -65.58 -0.66 -12.54
N THR A 10 -66.37 -0.24 -13.55
CA THR A 10 -65.93 -0.07 -14.94
C THR A 10 -64.93 1.10 -15.04
N ALA A 11 -65.17 2.20 -14.34
CA ALA A 11 -64.26 3.33 -14.26
C ALA A 11 -62.93 2.92 -13.60
N GLN A 12 -62.96 2.05 -12.58
CA GLN A 12 -61.77 1.52 -11.93
C GLN A 12 -60.99 0.55 -12.82
N MET A 13 -61.68 -0.29 -13.59
CA MET A 13 -61.05 -1.15 -14.62
C MET A 13 -60.38 -0.32 -15.73
N PHE A 14 -61.07 0.70 -16.26
CA PHE A 14 -60.50 1.62 -17.26
C PHE A 14 -59.31 2.40 -16.70
N SER A 15 -59.39 2.89 -15.48
CA SER A 15 -58.29 3.57 -14.80
C SER A 15 -57.06 2.65 -14.62
N ARG A 16 -57.28 1.38 -14.27
CA ARG A 16 -56.21 0.37 -14.21
C ARG A 16 -55.62 0.06 -15.58
N ALA A 17 -56.44 -0.13 -16.60
CA ALA A 17 -56.00 -0.38 -17.97
C ALA A 17 -55.23 0.81 -18.56
N LEU A 18 -55.73 2.05 -18.37
CA LEU A 18 -55.04 3.27 -18.77
C LEU A 18 -53.73 3.49 -17.95
N GLY A 19 -53.73 3.09 -16.67
CA GLY A 19 -52.53 3.09 -15.83
C GLY A 19 -51.45 2.15 -16.38
N ALA A 20 -51.86 0.98 -16.89
CA ALA A 20 -50.94 0.00 -17.49
C ALA A 20 -50.41 0.45 -18.88
N LEU A 21 -51.10 1.36 -19.56
CA LEU A 21 -50.66 1.95 -20.86
C LEU A 21 -49.78 3.20 -20.66
N LYS A 22 -49.66 3.74 -19.45
CA LYS A 22 -48.74 4.84 -19.19
C LYS A 22 -47.31 4.33 -19.33
N PRO A 23 -46.47 5.05 -20.10
CA PRO A 23 -45.05 4.69 -20.10
C PRO A 23 -44.52 4.71 -18.66
N PRO A 24 -43.61 3.82 -18.30
CA PRO A 24 -42.99 3.85 -17.00
C PRO A 24 -42.35 5.24 -16.75
N PRO A 25 -42.42 5.77 -15.54
CA PRO A 25 -41.81 7.07 -15.22
C PRO A 25 -40.33 7.04 -15.62
N ASN A 26 -39.83 8.10 -16.23
CA ASN A 26 -38.40 8.19 -16.56
C ASN A 26 -37.61 8.43 -15.27
N LEU A 27 -37.12 7.37 -14.63
CA LEU A 27 -36.38 7.41 -13.36
C LEU A 27 -34.89 7.30 -13.61
N THR A 28 -34.12 8.13 -12.93
CA THR A 28 -32.67 7.90 -12.79
C THR A 28 -32.41 6.70 -11.87
N LEU A 29 -31.19 6.19 -11.87
CA LEU A 29 -30.84 5.04 -11.03
C LEU A 29 -31.01 5.36 -9.53
N SER A 30 -30.61 6.58 -9.10
CA SER A 30 -30.81 7.02 -7.72
C SER A 30 -32.29 7.11 -7.34
N GLN A 31 -33.14 7.65 -8.23
CA GLN A 31 -34.60 7.72 -8.04
C GLN A 31 -35.22 6.32 -7.99
N TRP A 32 -34.76 5.39 -8.83
CA TRP A 32 -35.21 4.00 -8.78
C TRP A 32 -34.88 3.39 -7.39
N ALA A 33 -33.64 3.61 -6.90
CA ALA A 33 -33.22 3.11 -5.59
C ALA A 33 -34.08 3.69 -4.48
N ASP A 34 -34.27 5.01 -4.43
CA ASP A 34 -35.11 5.68 -3.43
C ASP A 34 -36.57 5.21 -3.45
N ASN A 35 -37.12 4.88 -4.63
CA ASN A 35 -38.50 4.44 -4.75
C ASN A 35 -38.72 2.96 -4.40
N TYR A 36 -37.79 2.09 -4.79
CA TYR A 36 -38.04 0.64 -4.79
C TYR A 36 -37.12 -0.17 -3.89
N ARG A 37 -35.86 0.23 -3.72
CA ARG A 37 -34.86 -0.56 -2.99
C ARG A 37 -35.21 -0.70 -1.51
N ARG A 38 -35.01 -1.91 -0.98
CA ARG A 38 -35.11 -2.21 0.44
C ARG A 38 -33.81 -2.85 0.91
N LEU A 39 -33.33 -2.38 2.07
CA LEU A 39 -32.16 -2.92 2.75
C LEU A 39 -32.60 -4.00 3.75
N SER A 40 -31.93 -5.14 3.73
CA SER A 40 -32.14 -6.24 4.65
C SER A 40 -31.41 -5.98 5.97
N ALA A 41 -32.00 -6.37 7.08
CA ALA A 41 -31.33 -6.38 8.38
C ALA A 41 -30.16 -7.37 8.44
N GLU A 42 -30.16 -8.40 7.59
CA GLU A 42 -29.09 -9.41 7.52
C GLU A 42 -27.85 -8.89 6.77
N ALA A 43 -28.03 -7.94 5.86
CA ALA A 43 -26.97 -7.49 4.94
C ALA A 43 -26.54 -6.03 5.15
N SER A 44 -27.26 -5.25 5.99
CA SER A 44 -26.97 -3.83 6.21
C SER A 44 -27.25 -3.43 7.66
N ALA A 45 -26.40 -2.56 8.19
CA ALA A 45 -26.62 -1.93 9.51
C ALA A 45 -27.86 -1.02 9.51
N ALA A 46 -28.23 -0.44 8.35
CA ALA A 46 -29.46 0.31 8.15
C ALA A 46 -30.48 -0.57 7.42
N GLN A 47 -31.59 -0.92 8.10
CA GLN A 47 -32.65 -1.71 7.50
C GLN A 47 -33.81 -0.84 7.01
N GLY A 48 -34.58 -1.28 6.01
CA GLY A 48 -35.78 -0.63 5.54
C GLY A 48 -35.65 -0.01 4.16
N ARG A 49 -36.31 1.11 3.93
CA ARG A 49 -36.27 1.80 2.63
C ARG A 49 -34.90 2.43 2.40
N TRP A 50 -34.36 2.24 1.19
CA TRP A 50 -33.18 2.98 0.74
C TRP A 50 -33.47 4.47 0.74
N ASN A 51 -32.52 5.26 1.18
CA ASN A 51 -32.54 6.71 1.10
C ASN A 51 -31.16 7.21 0.69
N THR A 52 -31.05 7.73 -0.52
CA THR A 52 -29.77 8.23 -1.06
C THR A 52 -29.24 9.43 -0.28
N ASP A 53 -30.10 10.17 0.44
CA ASP A 53 -29.66 11.31 1.28
C ASP A 53 -28.80 10.87 2.50
N ASN A 54 -28.84 9.59 2.88
CA ASN A 54 -27.93 9.05 3.88
C ASN A 54 -26.46 9.00 3.40
N ALA A 55 -26.27 8.92 2.08
CA ALA A 55 -24.96 8.95 1.43
C ALA A 55 -25.03 9.77 0.14
N PRO A 56 -25.18 11.11 0.24
CA PRO A 56 -25.51 11.99 -0.87
C PRO A 56 -24.47 11.96 -1.99
N PHE A 57 -23.21 11.65 -1.66
CA PHE A 57 -22.13 11.48 -2.66
C PHE A 57 -22.39 10.33 -3.64
N GLN A 58 -23.24 9.36 -3.32
CA GLN A 58 -23.57 8.25 -4.23
C GLN A 58 -24.58 8.63 -5.31
N ARG A 59 -25.38 9.70 -5.12
CA ARG A 59 -26.47 10.09 -6.02
C ARG A 59 -25.99 10.28 -7.44
N GLU A 60 -25.03 11.16 -7.63
CA GLU A 60 -24.54 11.50 -8.97
C GLU A 60 -23.76 10.35 -9.62
N ILE A 61 -23.06 9.52 -8.83
CA ILE A 61 -22.40 8.31 -9.35
C ILE A 61 -23.43 7.33 -9.89
N MET A 62 -24.51 7.07 -9.13
CA MET A 62 -25.60 6.21 -9.58
C MET A 62 -26.26 6.77 -10.85
N ASP A 63 -26.53 8.06 -10.90
CA ASP A 63 -27.16 8.69 -12.05
C ASP A 63 -26.24 8.66 -13.28
N ALA A 64 -24.93 8.83 -13.12
CA ALA A 64 -23.95 8.63 -14.19
C ALA A 64 -23.94 7.17 -14.72
N ILE A 65 -24.10 6.18 -13.85
CA ILE A 65 -24.23 4.78 -14.27
C ILE A 65 -25.53 4.58 -15.08
N GLY A 66 -26.62 5.25 -14.70
CA GLY A 66 -27.92 5.16 -15.40
C GLY A 66 -27.99 5.95 -16.71
N ASP A 67 -27.13 6.96 -16.91
CA ASP A 67 -27.14 7.83 -18.07
C ASP A 67 -26.66 7.13 -19.35
N VAL A 68 -27.48 7.10 -20.40
CA VAL A 68 -27.17 6.42 -21.68
C VAL A 68 -25.96 6.98 -22.41
N HIS A 69 -25.58 8.24 -22.14
CA HIS A 69 -24.44 8.90 -22.78
C HIS A 69 -23.10 8.59 -22.11
N ILE A 70 -23.11 8.14 -20.84
CA ILE A 70 -21.92 7.80 -20.08
C ILE A 70 -21.71 6.28 -20.16
N ARG A 71 -20.62 5.85 -20.80
CA ARG A 71 -20.34 4.44 -21.04
C ARG A 71 -19.50 3.79 -19.95
N LYS A 72 -18.60 4.56 -19.32
CA LYS A 72 -17.70 4.05 -18.29
C LYS A 72 -17.70 4.95 -17.06
N VAL A 73 -17.84 4.33 -15.88
CA VAL A 73 -17.78 4.97 -14.56
C VAL A 73 -16.74 4.25 -13.73
N VAL A 74 -15.86 5.03 -13.14
CA VAL A 74 -14.77 4.57 -12.27
C VAL A 74 -15.00 5.12 -10.86
N ALA A 75 -15.05 4.27 -9.85
CA ALA A 75 -15.25 4.68 -8.47
C ALA A 75 -14.06 4.19 -7.59
N MET A 76 -13.06 5.05 -7.41
CA MET A 76 -11.96 4.85 -6.48
C MET A 76 -12.39 5.35 -5.11
N MET A 77 -12.71 4.44 -4.19
CA MET A 77 -13.40 4.80 -2.95
C MET A 77 -12.79 4.11 -1.73
N CYS A 78 -12.84 4.79 -0.60
CA CYS A 78 -12.48 4.23 0.69
C CYS A 78 -13.30 2.95 1.03
N ALA A 79 -12.83 2.18 2.00
CA ALA A 79 -13.59 1.06 2.53
C ALA A 79 -14.85 1.55 3.28
N GLN A 80 -15.89 0.72 3.34
CA GLN A 80 -17.15 1.03 4.03
C GLN A 80 -17.90 2.28 3.51
N SER A 81 -17.64 2.72 2.29
CA SER A 81 -18.36 3.83 1.63
C SER A 81 -19.73 3.43 1.06
N GLY A 82 -20.16 2.18 1.30
CA GLY A 82 -21.42 1.67 0.75
C GLY A 82 -21.40 1.40 -0.76
N LYS A 83 -20.21 1.30 -1.37
CA LYS A 83 -20.04 1.10 -2.82
C LYS A 83 -20.75 -0.16 -3.35
N THR A 84 -20.72 -1.28 -2.62
CA THR A 84 -21.39 -2.51 -3.06
C THR A 84 -22.91 -2.36 -3.08
N ASP A 85 -23.52 -1.81 -2.03
CA ASP A 85 -24.97 -1.59 -1.99
C ASP A 85 -25.44 -0.47 -2.93
N GLY A 86 -24.74 0.69 -2.88
CA GLY A 86 -25.08 1.87 -3.66
C GLY A 86 -24.83 1.72 -5.14
N LEU A 87 -23.63 1.29 -5.52
CA LEU A 87 -23.23 1.30 -6.91
C LEU A 87 -23.48 -0.04 -7.62
N ILE A 88 -23.16 -1.16 -6.98
CA ILE A 88 -23.27 -2.48 -7.62
C ILE A 88 -24.69 -3.03 -7.52
N LEU A 89 -25.24 -3.21 -6.31
CA LEU A 89 -26.53 -3.84 -6.13
C LEU A 89 -27.69 -2.99 -6.67
N ASN A 90 -27.66 -1.66 -6.46
CA ASN A 90 -28.70 -0.78 -7.04
C ASN A 90 -28.68 -0.81 -8.57
N THR A 91 -27.49 -0.87 -9.18
CA THR A 91 -27.34 -1.02 -10.64
C THR A 91 -27.92 -2.37 -11.11
N ILE A 92 -27.61 -3.47 -10.41
CA ILE A 92 -28.22 -4.78 -10.74
C ILE A 92 -29.75 -4.69 -10.66
N GLY A 93 -30.29 -4.15 -9.57
CA GLY A 93 -31.75 -4.02 -9.40
C GLY A 93 -32.42 -3.18 -10.48
N TYR A 94 -31.80 -2.06 -10.84
CA TYR A 94 -32.25 -1.17 -11.91
C TYR A 94 -32.31 -1.89 -13.28
N TYR A 95 -31.19 -2.54 -13.65
CA TYR A 95 -31.11 -3.27 -14.93
C TYR A 95 -31.82 -4.64 -14.92
N MET A 96 -32.29 -5.11 -13.79
CA MET A 96 -33.21 -6.28 -13.74
C MET A 96 -34.67 -5.92 -13.89
N SER A 97 -35.12 -4.79 -13.33
CA SER A 97 -36.54 -4.48 -13.17
C SER A 97 -37.04 -3.30 -14.01
N TYR A 98 -36.18 -2.31 -14.23
CA TYR A 98 -36.58 -1.07 -14.88
C TYR A 98 -36.05 -0.96 -16.32
N TYR A 99 -34.79 -1.30 -16.56
CA TYR A 99 -34.18 -1.27 -17.89
C TYR A 99 -33.48 -2.62 -18.19
N PRO A 100 -34.26 -3.71 -18.41
CA PRO A 100 -33.73 -5.07 -18.49
C PRO A 100 -32.61 -5.23 -19.52
N ALA A 101 -31.45 -5.79 -19.08
CA ALA A 101 -30.30 -5.98 -19.92
C ALA A 101 -29.42 -7.16 -19.40
N PRO A 102 -28.58 -7.78 -20.27
CA PRO A 102 -27.58 -8.74 -19.83
C PRO A 102 -26.50 -8.08 -18.99
N ILE A 103 -26.28 -8.61 -17.77
CA ILE A 103 -25.36 -8.09 -16.77
C ILE A 103 -24.28 -9.14 -16.50
N MET A 104 -23.02 -8.71 -16.42
CA MET A 104 -21.93 -9.49 -15.84
C MET A 104 -21.37 -8.76 -14.64
N ILE A 105 -21.25 -9.45 -13.51
CA ILE A 105 -20.48 -8.97 -12.38
C ILE A 105 -19.22 -9.81 -12.23
N VAL A 106 -18.08 -9.15 -12.17
CA VAL A 106 -16.78 -9.76 -11.93
C VAL A 106 -16.40 -9.54 -10.47
N GLN A 107 -16.08 -10.63 -9.78
CA GLN A 107 -15.58 -10.63 -8.41
C GLN A 107 -14.12 -11.12 -8.40
N PRO A 108 -13.28 -10.78 -7.41
CA PRO A 108 -11.88 -11.20 -7.38
C PRO A 108 -11.68 -12.71 -7.52
N THR A 109 -12.56 -13.50 -6.91
CA THR A 109 -12.54 -14.97 -6.99
C THR A 109 -13.94 -15.54 -7.15
N VAL A 110 -14.04 -16.79 -7.63
CA VAL A 110 -15.32 -17.51 -7.74
C VAL A 110 -16.00 -17.66 -6.38
N ASN A 111 -15.24 -17.96 -5.31
CA ASN A 111 -15.76 -18.10 -3.96
C ASN A 111 -16.41 -16.81 -3.44
N LEU A 112 -15.76 -15.65 -3.68
CA LEU A 112 -16.34 -14.35 -3.34
C LEU A 112 -17.61 -14.07 -4.15
N GLY A 113 -17.63 -14.48 -5.42
CA GLY A 113 -18.84 -14.42 -6.26
C GLY A 113 -19.99 -15.26 -5.71
N GLU A 114 -19.73 -16.46 -5.19
CA GLU A 114 -20.75 -17.27 -4.53
C GLU A 114 -21.28 -16.62 -3.25
N SER A 115 -20.41 -16.09 -2.38
CA SER A 115 -20.82 -15.38 -1.16
C SER A 115 -21.64 -14.13 -1.51
N PHE A 116 -21.19 -13.33 -2.49
CA PHE A 116 -21.95 -12.19 -2.99
C PHE A 116 -23.36 -12.59 -3.45
N SER A 117 -23.47 -13.69 -4.20
CA SER A 117 -24.77 -14.20 -4.69
C SER A 117 -25.70 -14.62 -3.56
N LYS A 118 -25.17 -15.33 -2.54
CA LYS A 118 -25.95 -15.88 -1.44
C LYS A 118 -26.33 -14.82 -0.41
N ASP A 119 -25.35 -13.99 -0.02
CA ASP A 119 -25.49 -13.13 1.16
C ASP A 119 -26.02 -11.73 0.80
N ARG A 120 -25.69 -11.22 -0.38
CA ARG A 120 -26.06 -9.86 -0.81
C ARG A 120 -27.16 -9.86 -1.86
N LEU A 121 -26.95 -10.53 -3.01
CA LEU A 121 -27.88 -10.50 -4.14
C LEU A 121 -29.21 -11.20 -3.82
N ALA A 122 -29.16 -12.39 -3.20
CA ALA A 122 -30.37 -13.13 -2.88
C ALA A 122 -31.25 -12.39 -1.86
N THR A 123 -30.63 -11.76 -0.84
CA THR A 123 -31.33 -10.93 0.15
C THR A 123 -31.95 -9.70 -0.51
N MET A 124 -31.23 -9.02 -1.41
CA MET A 124 -31.76 -7.89 -2.17
C MET A 124 -32.99 -8.28 -2.99
N ILE A 125 -32.93 -9.38 -3.74
CA ILE A 125 -34.06 -9.87 -4.58
C ILE A 125 -35.26 -10.24 -3.69
N ARG A 126 -35.02 -10.89 -2.54
CA ARG A 126 -36.07 -11.28 -1.59
C ARG A 126 -36.79 -10.07 -0.99
N ASP A 127 -36.05 -9.04 -0.58
CA ASP A 127 -36.55 -7.97 0.26
C ASP A 127 -37.02 -6.74 -0.53
N THR A 128 -36.61 -6.60 -1.82
CA THR A 128 -37.03 -5.52 -2.70
C THR A 128 -38.28 -5.95 -3.51
N PRO A 129 -39.48 -5.35 -3.26
CA PRO A 129 -40.74 -5.85 -3.83
C PRO A 129 -40.76 -5.97 -5.34
N VAL A 130 -40.19 -4.98 -6.09
CA VAL A 130 -40.16 -4.98 -7.57
C VAL A 130 -39.25 -6.07 -8.15
N LEU A 131 -38.37 -6.65 -7.36
CA LEU A 131 -37.47 -7.73 -7.78
C LEU A 131 -38.04 -9.13 -7.46
N ARG A 132 -39.01 -9.20 -6.55
CA ARG A 132 -39.66 -10.46 -6.19
C ARG A 132 -40.35 -11.07 -7.39
N GLY A 133 -40.05 -12.33 -7.66
CA GLY A 133 -40.69 -13.06 -8.77
C GLY A 133 -40.06 -12.80 -10.16
N LEU A 134 -39.11 -11.85 -10.29
CA LEU A 134 -38.37 -11.67 -11.54
C LEU A 134 -37.41 -12.86 -11.76
N VAL A 135 -36.89 -13.46 -10.69
CA VAL A 135 -35.99 -14.61 -10.74
C VAL A 135 -36.71 -15.81 -10.16
N ASP A 136 -37.01 -16.82 -10.99
CA ASP A 136 -37.63 -18.06 -10.53
C ASP A 136 -36.56 -19.00 -9.96
N ASN A 137 -36.51 -19.09 -8.63
CA ASN A 137 -35.61 -20.00 -7.91
C ASN A 137 -36.25 -21.37 -7.57
N LYS A 138 -37.54 -21.56 -7.86
CA LYS A 138 -38.30 -22.76 -7.45
C LYS A 138 -38.36 -23.83 -8.53
N SER A 139 -38.21 -23.48 -9.79
CA SER A 139 -38.28 -24.42 -10.91
C SER A 139 -36.91 -25.03 -11.20
N ARG A 140 -36.81 -26.36 -11.27
CA ARG A 140 -35.62 -27.08 -11.74
C ARG A 140 -35.27 -26.76 -13.22
N TYR A 141 -36.22 -26.22 -13.98
CA TYR A 141 -36.06 -25.86 -15.38
C TYR A 141 -35.77 -24.37 -15.62
N SER A 142 -35.67 -23.57 -14.56
CA SER A 142 -35.42 -22.12 -14.67
C SER A 142 -34.05 -21.78 -15.26
N GLY A 143 -33.10 -22.73 -15.24
CA GLY A 143 -31.71 -22.50 -15.63
C GLY A 143 -30.95 -21.57 -14.70
N ASN A 144 -31.50 -21.28 -13.51
CA ASN A 144 -30.90 -20.45 -12.50
C ASN A 144 -29.96 -21.27 -11.60
N THR A 145 -28.79 -20.71 -11.36
CA THR A 145 -27.77 -21.25 -10.46
C THR A 145 -27.33 -20.19 -9.44
N ILE A 146 -26.41 -20.53 -8.56
CA ILE A 146 -25.80 -19.55 -7.67
C ILE A 146 -25.15 -18.43 -8.48
N MET A 147 -24.39 -18.77 -9.53
CA MET A 147 -23.62 -17.84 -10.34
C MET A 147 -24.41 -17.26 -11.54
N LYS A 148 -25.66 -17.67 -11.77
CA LYS A 148 -26.47 -17.22 -12.90
C LYS A 148 -27.91 -17.00 -12.48
N LYS A 149 -28.49 -15.86 -12.86
CA LYS A 149 -29.91 -15.51 -12.67
C LYS A 149 -30.51 -15.05 -13.99
N ASN A 150 -31.51 -15.77 -14.48
CA ASN A 150 -32.31 -15.38 -15.65
C ASN A 150 -33.51 -14.58 -15.20
N PHE A 151 -33.83 -13.54 -15.92
CA PHE A 151 -35.03 -12.69 -15.75
C PHE A 151 -35.58 -12.23 -17.11
N ALA A 152 -36.78 -11.73 -17.13
CA ALA A 152 -37.39 -11.24 -18.39
C ALA A 152 -36.54 -10.09 -18.96
N GLY A 153 -36.08 -10.25 -20.21
CA GLY A 153 -35.28 -9.25 -20.92
C GLY A 153 -33.78 -9.29 -20.65
N GLY A 154 -33.27 -10.24 -19.82
CA GLY A 154 -31.83 -10.33 -19.54
C GLY A 154 -31.41 -11.51 -18.68
N GLN A 155 -30.16 -11.51 -18.35
CA GLN A 155 -29.55 -12.44 -17.39
C GLN A 155 -28.46 -11.73 -16.61
N LEU A 156 -28.26 -12.12 -15.37
CA LEU A 156 -27.11 -11.76 -14.57
C LEU A 156 -26.18 -12.97 -14.49
N THR A 157 -24.91 -12.76 -14.80
CA THR A 157 -23.84 -13.77 -14.63
C THR A 157 -22.80 -13.23 -13.65
N ILE A 158 -22.42 -14.04 -12.67
CA ILE A 158 -21.38 -13.74 -11.70
C ILE A 158 -20.15 -14.56 -12.09
N VAL A 159 -18.98 -13.94 -12.21
CA VAL A 159 -17.73 -14.59 -12.64
C VAL A 159 -16.57 -14.21 -11.72
N GLY A 160 -15.58 -15.09 -11.61
CA GLY A 160 -14.32 -14.77 -10.96
C GLY A 160 -13.31 -14.16 -11.94
N ALA A 161 -12.58 -13.13 -11.53
CA ALA A 161 -11.55 -12.49 -12.35
C ALA A 161 -10.43 -13.45 -12.82
N ASN A 162 -10.24 -14.54 -12.10
CA ASN A 162 -9.26 -15.59 -12.42
C ASN A 162 -9.78 -16.71 -13.34
N ALA A 163 -11.05 -16.60 -13.83
CA ALA A 163 -11.71 -17.59 -14.67
C ALA A 163 -11.86 -17.09 -16.13
N PRO A 164 -10.83 -17.19 -16.98
CA PRO A 164 -10.83 -16.57 -18.31
C PRO A 164 -11.92 -17.11 -19.23
N THR A 165 -12.30 -18.37 -19.12
CA THR A 165 -13.37 -18.99 -19.91
C THR A 165 -14.71 -18.33 -19.65
N ASP A 166 -15.02 -18.01 -18.39
CA ASP A 166 -16.30 -17.40 -18.00
C ASP A 166 -16.40 -15.94 -18.43
N LEU A 167 -15.26 -15.22 -18.45
CA LEU A 167 -15.16 -13.84 -18.93
C LEU A 167 -15.46 -13.70 -20.43
N ARG A 168 -15.35 -14.78 -21.21
CA ARG A 168 -15.55 -14.79 -22.67
C ARG A 168 -16.93 -15.30 -23.13
N GLY A 169 -17.72 -15.80 -22.21
CA GLY A 169 -18.82 -16.67 -22.53
C GLY A 169 -19.98 -16.07 -23.34
N ARG A 170 -20.30 -14.74 -23.23
CA ARG A 170 -21.54 -14.17 -23.79
C ARG A 170 -21.46 -12.66 -24.01
N PRO A 171 -22.24 -12.10 -24.98
CA PRO A 171 -22.45 -10.65 -25.08
C PRO A 171 -23.12 -10.12 -23.81
N ILE A 172 -22.62 -9.00 -23.30
CA ILE A 172 -23.16 -8.30 -22.14
C ILE A 172 -23.34 -6.81 -22.45
N LYS A 173 -24.37 -6.19 -21.84
CA LYS A 173 -24.53 -4.75 -21.91
C LYS A 173 -23.93 -4.04 -20.70
N VAL A 174 -24.10 -4.61 -19.51
CA VAL A 174 -23.64 -4.02 -18.26
C VAL A 174 -22.54 -4.90 -17.66
N LEU A 175 -21.36 -4.32 -17.52
CA LEU A 175 -20.21 -4.90 -16.81
C LEU A 175 -20.02 -4.18 -15.48
N LEU A 176 -20.08 -4.93 -14.39
CA LEU A 176 -19.79 -4.47 -13.05
C LEU A 176 -18.53 -5.20 -12.56
N ALA A 177 -17.48 -4.48 -12.28
CA ALA A 177 -16.23 -5.07 -11.77
C ALA A 177 -15.95 -4.52 -10.36
N ASP A 178 -16.07 -5.39 -9.37
CA ASP A 178 -15.96 -5.06 -7.96
C ASP A 178 -14.59 -5.44 -7.41
N GLU A 179 -13.96 -4.54 -6.65
CA GLU A 179 -12.61 -4.68 -6.08
C GLU A 179 -11.55 -5.03 -7.15
N VAL A 180 -11.47 -4.19 -8.20
CA VAL A 180 -10.60 -4.45 -9.37
C VAL A 180 -9.11 -4.50 -9.04
N ASP A 181 -8.67 -3.86 -7.98
CA ASP A 181 -7.28 -3.91 -7.52
C ASP A 181 -6.90 -5.26 -6.90
N ALA A 182 -7.90 -6.04 -6.45
CA ALA A 182 -7.68 -7.40 -5.97
C ALA A 182 -7.55 -8.43 -7.12
N TYR A 183 -7.75 -8.01 -8.38
CA TYR A 183 -7.60 -8.90 -9.52
C TYR A 183 -6.12 -9.16 -9.83
N LYS A 184 -5.81 -10.39 -10.24
CA LYS A 184 -4.49 -10.66 -10.81
C LYS A 184 -4.27 -9.85 -12.09
N ALA A 185 -3.02 -9.53 -12.39
CA ALA A 185 -2.66 -8.81 -13.62
C ALA A 185 -3.09 -9.54 -14.91
N SER A 186 -3.26 -10.87 -14.84
CA SER A 186 -3.72 -11.68 -15.97
C SER A 186 -4.66 -12.79 -15.49
N ALA A 187 -5.77 -12.99 -16.19
CA ALA A 187 -6.64 -14.16 -16.06
C ALA A 187 -5.95 -15.37 -16.71
N GLY A 188 -5.20 -16.12 -15.92
CA GLY A 188 -4.36 -17.21 -16.42
C GLY A 188 -3.24 -16.69 -17.34
N LYS A 189 -3.27 -17.09 -18.63
CA LYS A 189 -2.33 -16.63 -19.67
C LYS A 189 -2.98 -15.69 -20.70
N GLU A 190 -4.22 -15.27 -20.48
CA GLU A 190 -5.07 -14.68 -21.52
C GLU A 190 -5.16 -13.15 -21.46
N GLY A 191 -4.56 -12.50 -20.47
CA GLY A 191 -4.51 -11.05 -20.35
C GLY A 191 -5.40 -10.49 -19.23
N ASP A 192 -5.55 -9.18 -19.22
CA ASP A 192 -6.28 -8.46 -18.18
C ASP A 192 -7.76 -8.86 -18.10
N PRO A 193 -8.28 -9.24 -16.90
CA PRO A 193 -9.66 -9.71 -16.75
C PRO A 193 -10.72 -8.67 -17.14
N VAL A 194 -10.48 -7.38 -16.85
CA VAL A 194 -11.42 -6.29 -17.18
C VAL A 194 -11.48 -6.11 -18.69
N MET A 195 -10.32 -6.06 -19.36
CA MET A 195 -10.26 -5.95 -20.81
C MET A 195 -10.94 -7.14 -21.53
N LEU A 196 -10.76 -8.36 -21.00
CA LEU A 196 -11.42 -9.56 -21.54
C LEU A 196 -12.96 -9.46 -21.44
N ALA A 197 -13.47 -8.95 -20.32
CA ALA A 197 -14.92 -8.74 -20.13
C ALA A 197 -15.44 -7.59 -20.99
N GLU A 198 -14.74 -6.47 -21.12
CA GLU A 198 -15.11 -5.32 -21.96
C GLU A 198 -15.27 -5.71 -23.44
N GLN A 199 -14.50 -6.68 -23.94
CA GLN A 199 -14.68 -7.21 -25.31
C GLN A 199 -16.07 -7.84 -25.53
N ARG A 200 -16.81 -8.19 -24.49
CA ARG A 200 -18.16 -8.74 -24.59
C ARG A 200 -19.23 -7.68 -24.77
N GLN A 201 -18.89 -6.40 -24.64
CA GLN A 201 -19.80 -5.26 -24.73
C GLN A 201 -19.89 -4.66 -26.15
N THR A 202 -19.02 -5.07 -27.07
CA THR A 202 -18.86 -4.47 -28.41
C THR A 202 -20.12 -4.46 -29.27
N THR A 203 -21.10 -5.32 -28.99
CA THR A 203 -22.38 -5.38 -29.70
C THR A 203 -23.40 -4.35 -29.22
N TYR A 204 -23.15 -3.72 -28.07
CA TYR A 204 -24.06 -2.73 -27.48
C TYR A 204 -23.46 -1.32 -27.59
N TRP A 205 -24.12 -0.43 -28.33
CA TRP A 205 -23.66 0.95 -28.48
C TRP A 205 -23.78 1.77 -27.19
N ASP A 206 -24.71 1.38 -26.30
CA ASP A 206 -25.04 1.99 -25.02
C ASP A 206 -24.62 1.11 -23.84
N TYR A 207 -23.48 0.43 -23.98
CA TYR A 207 -22.93 -0.40 -22.93
C TYR A 207 -22.54 0.40 -21.68
N LYS A 208 -22.44 -0.29 -20.55
CA LYS A 208 -22.02 0.26 -19.25
C LYS A 208 -20.89 -0.56 -18.65
N THR A 209 -19.77 0.09 -18.38
CA THR A 209 -18.66 -0.46 -17.59
C THR A 209 -18.56 0.32 -16.28
N VAL A 210 -18.67 -0.38 -15.17
CA VAL A 210 -18.54 0.21 -13.82
C VAL A 210 -17.40 -0.49 -13.11
N LEU A 211 -16.35 0.25 -12.80
CA LEU A 211 -15.19 -0.23 -12.06
C LEU A 211 -15.22 0.36 -10.66
N VAL A 212 -15.17 -0.49 -9.66
CA VAL A 212 -15.22 -0.07 -8.24
C VAL A 212 -14.08 -0.74 -7.49
N SER A 213 -13.31 0.01 -6.74
CA SER A 213 -12.28 -0.54 -5.87
C SER A 213 -11.83 0.44 -4.80
N THR A 214 -11.31 -0.11 -3.72
CA THR A 214 -10.35 0.56 -2.85
C THR A 214 -8.98 0.45 -3.53
N PRO A 215 -8.19 1.56 -3.66
CA PRO A 215 -6.87 1.50 -4.27
C PRO A 215 -5.89 0.72 -3.39
N THR A 216 -4.84 0.19 -4.01
CA THR A 216 -3.78 -0.55 -3.32
C THR A 216 -2.44 0.19 -3.42
N ASP A 217 -1.41 -0.42 -3.99
CA ASP A 217 -0.08 0.18 -4.19
C ASP A 217 -0.08 1.09 -5.42
N LYS A 218 0.53 2.27 -5.32
CA LYS A 218 0.55 3.30 -6.39
C LYS A 218 1.07 2.77 -7.73
N ASN A 219 2.03 1.86 -7.71
CA ASN A 219 2.65 1.33 -8.92
C ASN A 219 1.85 0.20 -9.58
N ASN A 220 0.84 -0.35 -8.87
CA ASN A 220 0.11 -1.54 -9.30
C ASN A 220 -1.42 -1.39 -9.21
N SER A 221 -1.92 -0.21 -8.84
CA SER A 221 -3.35 0.04 -8.67
C SER A 221 -4.04 0.26 -10.02
N ARG A 222 -4.85 -0.73 -10.44
CA ARG A 222 -5.66 -0.62 -11.66
C ARG A 222 -6.70 0.49 -11.54
N ILE A 223 -7.34 0.62 -10.38
CA ILE A 223 -8.36 1.64 -10.18
C ILE A 223 -7.76 3.05 -10.23
N LEU A 224 -6.52 3.24 -9.79
CA LEU A 224 -5.80 4.51 -9.92
C LEU A 224 -5.54 4.86 -11.38
N ASP A 225 -5.05 3.91 -12.18
CA ASP A 225 -4.78 4.14 -13.61
C ASP A 225 -6.05 4.54 -14.36
N GLU A 226 -7.17 3.87 -14.09
CA GLU A 226 -8.48 4.18 -14.67
C GLU A 226 -9.03 5.52 -14.16
N PHE A 227 -8.84 5.86 -12.89
CA PHE A 227 -9.21 7.15 -12.33
C PHE A 227 -8.40 8.29 -12.96
N ASN A 228 -7.09 8.13 -13.09
CA ASN A 228 -6.20 9.11 -13.73
C ASN A 228 -6.56 9.39 -15.20
N ALA A 229 -7.12 8.40 -15.88
CA ALA A 229 -7.60 8.54 -17.27
C ALA A 229 -9.02 9.15 -17.38
N SER A 230 -9.72 9.34 -16.27
CA SER A 230 -11.10 9.81 -16.18
C SER A 230 -11.22 11.32 -15.90
N THR A 231 -12.46 11.79 -15.64
CA THR A 231 -12.75 13.18 -15.23
C THR A 231 -12.12 13.60 -13.91
N GLN A 232 -11.63 12.65 -13.08
CA GLN A 232 -10.98 12.88 -11.78
C GLN A 232 -11.84 13.77 -10.86
N GLU A 233 -13.01 13.28 -10.50
CA GLU A 233 -13.96 14.04 -9.70
C GLU A 233 -13.73 13.83 -8.21
N GLU A 234 -13.68 14.94 -7.46
CA GLU A 234 -13.58 14.96 -6.00
C GLU A 234 -14.90 15.42 -5.37
N TRP A 235 -15.28 14.75 -4.27
CA TRP A 235 -16.44 15.14 -3.51
C TRP A 235 -16.19 16.40 -2.71
N THR A 236 -16.85 17.51 -3.05
CA THR A 236 -16.71 18.80 -2.37
C THR A 236 -17.94 19.12 -1.54
N VAL A 237 -17.71 19.69 -0.34
CA VAL A 237 -18.77 20.10 0.59
C VAL A 237 -18.56 21.58 0.95
N PRO A 238 -19.63 22.40 1.01
CA PRO A 238 -19.50 23.79 1.38
C PRO A 238 -19.18 23.95 2.86
N CYS A 239 -18.22 24.83 3.15
CA CYS A 239 -17.86 25.18 4.52
C CYS A 239 -19.08 25.69 5.30
N PRO A 240 -19.31 25.21 6.55
CA PRO A 240 -20.43 25.67 7.38
C PRO A 240 -20.43 27.17 7.67
N ASN A 241 -19.27 27.83 7.58
CA ASN A 241 -19.11 29.25 7.92
C ASN A 241 -19.07 30.17 6.69
N CYS A 242 -18.22 29.91 5.71
CA CYS A 242 -18.05 30.79 4.55
C CYS A 242 -18.71 30.29 3.26
N GLY A 243 -19.18 29.03 3.23
CA GLY A 243 -19.83 28.45 2.05
C GLY A 243 -18.87 28.02 0.93
N PHE A 244 -17.55 28.15 1.11
CA PHE A 244 -16.55 27.71 0.12
C PHE A 244 -16.59 26.19 -0.05
N TYR A 245 -16.71 25.72 -1.30
CA TYR A 245 -16.71 24.30 -1.62
C TYR A 245 -15.28 23.76 -1.67
N GLN A 246 -15.01 22.71 -0.93
CA GLN A 246 -13.70 22.07 -0.86
C GLN A 246 -13.80 20.56 -0.67
N PRO A 247 -12.85 19.77 -1.19
CA PRO A 247 -12.73 18.36 -0.85
C PRO A 247 -12.23 18.19 0.58
N PHE A 248 -12.52 17.05 1.17
CA PHE A 248 -11.92 16.68 2.45
C PHE A 248 -10.52 16.11 2.23
N VAL A 249 -9.52 16.73 2.86
CA VAL A 249 -8.12 16.27 2.84
C VAL A 249 -7.63 16.05 4.26
N TRP A 250 -6.76 15.08 4.47
CA TRP A 250 -6.26 14.70 5.79
C TRP A 250 -5.58 15.85 6.53
N ASP A 251 -4.79 16.67 5.83
CA ASP A 251 -4.00 17.78 6.42
C ASP A 251 -4.86 18.87 7.07
N ASN A 252 -6.15 18.90 6.78
CA ASN A 252 -7.09 19.83 7.39
C ASN A 252 -7.81 19.27 8.63
N MET A 253 -7.55 18.00 8.98
CA MET A 253 -8.03 17.41 10.23
C MET A 253 -7.21 17.97 11.41
N VAL A 254 -7.89 18.45 12.43
CA VAL A 254 -7.27 19.09 13.60
C VAL A 254 -7.68 18.34 14.87
N PHE A 255 -6.71 17.74 15.53
CA PHE A 255 -6.85 17.01 16.79
C PHE A 255 -5.53 17.06 17.56
N ASP A 256 -5.59 16.87 18.89
CA ASP A 256 -4.40 16.78 19.74
C ASP A 256 -4.03 15.30 19.94
N LYS A 257 -2.91 14.90 19.35
CA LYS A 257 -2.45 13.50 19.35
C LYS A 257 -2.07 13.00 20.75
N GLU A 258 -1.49 13.90 21.58
CA GLU A 258 -1.00 13.54 22.92
C GLU A 258 -2.15 13.46 23.94
N LYS A 259 -3.20 14.24 23.72
CA LYS A 259 -4.38 14.31 24.60
C LYS A 259 -5.59 13.54 24.10
N TRP A 260 -5.45 12.86 22.95
CA TRP A 260 -6.57 12.09 22.40
C TRP A 260 -7.13 11.09 23.44
N PRO A 261 -8.48 10.98 23.61
CA PRO A 261 -9.57 11.63 22.84
C PRO A 261 -10.03 12.99 23.40
N GLU A 262 -9.30 13.62 24.32
CA GLU A 262 -9.66 14.94 24.85
C GLU A 262 -9.62 16.00 23.76
N GLY A 263 -10.61 16.89 23.75
CA GLY A 263 -10.74 17.95 22.74
C GLY A 263 -11.41 17.54 21.44
N GLY A 264 -11.57 16.23 21.17
CA GLY A 264 -12.21 15.71 19.97
C GLY A 264 -11.48 16.06 18.67
N VAL A 265 -12.19 15.94 17.54
CA VAL A 265 -11.67 16.25 16.20
C VAL A 265 -12.46 17.36 15.53
N GLN A 266 -11.75 18.26 14.85
CA GLN A 266 -12.31 19.34 14.05
C GLN A 266 -11.71 19.34 12.65
N TYR A 267 -12.38 20.02 11.71
CA TYR A 267 -11.87 20.19 10.34
C TYR A 267 -11.70 21.66 10.03
N ARG A 268 -10.54 22.01 9.47
CA ARG A 268 -10.18 23.38 9.09
C ARG A 268 -10.64 23.68 7.68
N CYS A 269 -11.36 24.78 7.51
CA CYS A 269 -11.66 25.28 6.18
C CYS A 269 -10.40 25.81 5.50
N ALA A 270 -10.13 25.40 4.28
CA ALA A 270 -8.96 25.83 3.51
C ALA A 270 -9.00 27.34 3.15
N GLU A 271 -10.20 27.91 3.00
CA GLU A 271 -10.39 29.33 2.61
C GLU A 271 -10.41 30.27 3.83
N CYS A 272 -11.32 30.03 4.78
CA CYS A 272 -11.50 30.98 5.89
C CYS A 272 -10.76 30.58 7.18
N GLY A 273 -10.11 29.41 7.23
CA GLY A 273 -9.39 28.90 8.39
C GLY A 273 -10.25 28.52 9.60
N CYS A 274 -11.59 28.68 9.53
CA CYS A 274 -12.48 28.31 10.63
C CYS A 274 -12.44 26.82 10.92
N LEU A 275 -12.40 26.47 12.21
CA LEU A 275 -12.53 25.10 12.71
C LEU A 275 -13.98 24.80 13.02
N ASP A 276 -14.43 23.64 12.62
CA ASP A 276 -15.79 23.17 12.93
C ASP A 276 -15.84 21.65 13.13
N ASN A 277 -16.83 21.18 13.86
CA ASN A 277 -16.99 19.76 14.18
C ASN A 277 -17.62 18.95 13.03
N GLU A 278 -17.51 17.64 13.15
CA GLU A 278 -18.03 16.67 12.18
C GLU A 278 -19.50 16.89 11.84
N TYR A 279 -20.34 17.10 12.84
CA TYR A 279 -21.80 17.24 12.65
C TYR A 279 -22.15 18.38 11.71
N ARG A 280 -21.54 19.57 11.89
CA ARG A 280 -21.81 20.75 11.05
C ARG A 280 -21.33 20.53 9.61
N TRP A 281 -20.16 19.94 9.42
CA TRP A 281 -19.64 19.63 8.10
C TRP A 281 -20.49 18.58 7.39
N LYS A 282 -20.81 17.44 8.05
CA LYS A 282 -21.58 16.36 7.43
C LYS A 282 -23.04 16.73 7.18
N LYS A 283 -23.62 17.62 7.95
CA LYS A 283 -24.93 18.21 7.65
C LYS A 283 -24.94 18.95 6.31
N ASN A 284 -23.84 19.58 5.94
CA ASN A 284 -23.69 20.25 4.65
C ASN A 284 -23.43 19.28 3.48
N SER A 285 -23.19 18.02 3.70
CA SER A 285 -22.99 17.02 2.63
C SER A 285 -24.21 16.90 1.71
N LEU A 286 -25.44 17.20 2.19
CA LEU A 286 -26.64 17.29 1.33
C LEU A 286 -26.54 18.38 0.25
N LYS A 287 -25.65 19.36 0.44
CA LYS A 287 -25.34 20.41 -0.54
C LYS A 287 -24.07 20.12 -1.32
N GLY A 288 -23.40 18.98 -1.03
CA GLY A 288 -22.16 18.58 -1.65
C GLY A 288 -22.32 18.40 -3.17
N LYS A 289 -21.20 18.53 -3.87
CA LYS A 289 -21.12 18.40 -5.34
C LYS A 289 -19.82 17.72 -5.72
N TRP A 290 -19.88 16.94 -6.79
CA TRP A 290 -18.69 16.46 -7.45
C TRP A 290 -18.05 17.56 -8.29
N HIS A 291 -16.76 17.71 -8.18
CA HIS A 291 -15.97 18.69 -8.95
C HIS A 291 -14.98 17.92 -9.83
N ALA A 292 -15.13 18.05 -11.14
CA ALA A 292 -14.27 17.39 -12.12
C ALA A 292 -13.04 18.25 -12.40
N GLU A 293 -11.84 17.66 -12.34
CA GLU A 293 -10.60 18.31 -12.79
C GLU A 293 -10.52 18.31 -14.33
N HIS A 294 -11.05 17.28 -14.98
CA HIS A 294 -11.02 17.07 -16.42
C HIS A 294 -12.43 16.83 -16.99
N PRO A 295 -13.31 17.84 -16.99
CA PRO A 295 -14.71 17.66 -17.42
C PRO A 295 -14.89 17.31 -18.90
N GLU A 296 -13.86 17.49 -19.72
CA GLU A 296 -13.84 17.17 -21.16
C GLU A 296 -13.71 15.66 -21.44
N ARG A 297 -13.33 14.86 -20.45
CA ARG A 297 -13.10 13.41 -20.63
C ARG A 297 -14.42 12.64 -20.64
N ALA A 298 -14.48 11.60 -21.47
CA ALA A 298 -15.68 10.80 -21.65
C ALA A 298 -15.95 9.78 -20.52
N VAL A 299 -14.91 9.42 -19.76
CA VAL A 299 -15.00 8.49 -18.63
C VAL A 299 -15.19 9.29 -17.35
N ARG A 300 -16.28 9.05 -16.61
CA ARG A 300 -16.47 9.67 -15.31
C ARG A 300 -15.76 8.89 -14.22
N GLY A 301 -14.91 9.55 -13.46
CA GLY A 301 -14.17 8.94 -12.36
C GLY A 301 -14.34 9.72 -11.07
N PHE A 302 -14.63 9.02 -9.98
CA PHE A 302 -15.01 9.57 -8.70
C PHE A 302 -14.07 9.07 -7.61
N HIS A 303 -13.54 10.00 -6.79
CA HIS A 303 -12.75 9.66 -5.62
C HIS A 303 -13.48 10.06 -4.33
N MET A 304 -13.47 9.16 -3.34
CA MET A 304 -14.12 9.38 -2.06
C MET A 304 -13.32 8.79 -0.91
N ASN A 305 -13.01 9.61 0.11
CA ASN A 305 -12.40 9.20 1.37
C ASN A 305 -13.43 9.08 2.50
N LYS A 306 -13.03 8.47 3.63
CA LYS A 306 -13.92 8.33 4.79
C LYS A 306 -14.25 9.66 5.48
N ILE A 307 -13.38 10.67 5.40
CA ILE A 307 -13.58 11.97 6.05
C ILE A 307 -14.86 12.63 5.52
N GLY A 308 -15.05 12.58 4.19
CA GLY A 308 -16.24 13.10 3.53
C GLY A 308 -17.46 12.19 3.61
N SER A 309 -17.29 10.92 4.03
CA SER A 309 -18.38 9.96 4.12
C SER A 309 -19.31 10.24 5.32
N THR A 310 -20.60 10.27 5.06
CA THR A 310 -21.62 10.36 6.09
C THR A 310 -21.83 9.04 6.86
N LEU A 311 -21.21 7.95 6.39
CA LEU A 311 -21.34 6.60 6.94
C LEU A 311 -20.31 6.25 8.01
N CYS A 312 -19.24 7.06 8.15
CA CYS A 312 -18.12 6.81 9.07
C CYS A 312 -17.91 8.02 9.98
N GLY A 313 -17.59 7.82 11.26
CA GLY A 313 -17.25 8.87 12.20
C GLY A 313 -15.79 9.31 12.13
N TRP A 314 -15.50 10.58 12.37
CA TRP A 314 -14.14 11.12 12.33
C TRP A 314 -13.27 10.60 13.49
N ASP A 315 -13.86 10.37 14.67
CA ASP A 315 -13.13 9.83 15.82
C ASP A 315 -12.43 8.52 15.48
N LYS A 316 -13.15 7.61 14.81
CA LYS A 316 -12.60 6.33 14.40
C LYS A 316 -11.44 6.48 13.39
N ILE A 317 -11.55 7.42 12.47
CA ILE A 317 -10.48 7.70 11.47
C ILE A 317 -9.21 8.20 12.18
N VAL A 318 -9.38 9.07 13.19
CA VAL A 318 -8.24 9.58 13.98
C VAL A 318 -7.62 8.49 14.85
N GLU A 319 -8.42 7.62 15.47
CA GLU A 319 -7.91 6.46 16.21
C GLU A 319 -7.06 5.54 15.33
N ASP A 320 -7.56 5.22 14.12
CA ASP A 320 -6.86 4.36 13.17
C ASP A 320 -5.55 5.01 12.71
N PHE A 321 -5.55 6.34 12.50
CA PHE A 321 -4.33 7.08 12.18
C PHE A 321 -3.32 7.08 13.33
N ILE A 322 -3.73 7.37 14.57
CA ILE A 322 -2.81 7.41 15.73
C ILE A 322 -2.14 6.04 15.92
N ALA A 323 -2.90 4.95 15.82
CA ALA A 323 -2.35 3.61 15.90
C ALA A 323 -1.37 3.29 14.76
N ALA A 324 -1.68 3.74 13.53
CA ALA A 324 -0.84 3.56 12.37
C ALA A 324 0.45 4.39 12.44
N ASP A 325 0.35 5.64 12.91
CA ASP A 325 1.50 6.54 13.03
C ASP A 325 2.47 6.09 14.13
N LEU A 326 1.98 5.56 15.25
CA LEU A 326 2.83 5.01 16.30
C LEU A 326 3.68 3.84 15.80
N ASP A 327 3.12 2.95 14.99
CA ASP A 327 3.86 1.83 14.40
C ASP A 327 4.80 2.31 13.28
N ALA A 328 4.37 3.27 12.45
CA ALA A 328 5.19 3.87 11.40
C ALA A 328 6.44 4.55 11.96
N GLN A 329 6.34 5.20 13.13
CA GLN A 329 7.48 5.80 13.83
C GLN A 329 8.51 4.74 14.29
N ARG A 330 8.09 3.48 14.44
CA ARG A 330 8.95 2.33 14.74
C ARG A 330 9.45 1.60 13.49
N GLY A 331 9.10 2.11 12.29
CA GLY A 331 9.48 1.52 11.00
C GLY A 331 8.52 0.45 10.48
N ASP A 332 7.38 0.22 11.14
CA ASP A 332 6.31 -0.65 10.66
C ASP A 332 5.21 0.18 10.00
N TYR A 333 5.09 0.06 8.68
CA TYR A 333 4.15 0.84 7.88
C TYR A 333 2.89 0.05 7.50
N GLU A 334 2.70 -1.19 7.94
CA GLU A 334 1.53 -2.01 7.54
C GLU A 334 0.20 -1.32 7.88
N LYS A 335 0.06 -0.81 9.11
CA LYS A 335 -1.17 -0.09 9.50
C LYS A 335 -1.33 1.25 8.77
N MET A 336 -0.24 1.95 8.49
CA MET A 336 -0.30 3.20 7.73
C MET A 336 -0.73 2.95 6.29
N GLN A 337 -0.27 1.88 5.65
CA GLN A 337 -0.75 1.44 4.35
C GLN A 337 -2.26 1.14 4.38
N VAL A 338 -2.73 0.41 5.38
CA VAL A 338 -4.17 0.14 5.57
C VAL A 338 -4.93 1.45 5.72
N PHE A 339 -4.48 2.38 6.55
CA PHE A 339 -5.11 3.68 6.75
C PHE A 339 -5.19 4.48 5.45
N VAL A 340 -4.08 4.63 4.71
CA VAL A 340 -4.05 5.38 3.44
C VAL A 340 -4.99 4.75 2.41
N ASN A 341 -4.93 3.44 2.23
CA ASN A 341 -5.76 2.76 1.23
C ASN A 341 -7.23 2.72 1.63
N THR A 342 -7.55 2.41 2.89
CA THR A 342 -8.93 2.12 3.29
C THR A 342 -9.67 3.31 3.87
N ASP A 343 -8.97 4.26 4.53
CA ASP A 343 -9.59 5.44 5.11
C ASP A 343 -9.50 6.65 4.20
N LEU A 344 -8.34 6.89 3.61
CA LEU A 344 -8.19 7.99 2.67
C LEU A 344 -8.63 7.63 1.24
N GLY A 345 -8.75 6.33 0.93
CA GLY A 345 -9.08 5.89 -0.44
C GLY A 345 -8.00 6.26 -1.45
N LEU A 346 -6.75 6.43 -0.98
CA LEU A 346 -5.60 6.79 -1.78
C LEU A 346 -4.68 5.58 -1.97
N PRO A 347 -3.97 5.51 -3.11
CA PRO A 347 -2.99 4.46 -3.32
C PRO A 347 -1.82 4.63 -2.36
N TRP A 348 -1.39 3.52 -1.76
CA TRP A 348 -0.20 3.51 -0.93
C TRP A 348 1.04 3.78 -1.77
N GLU A 349 1.78 4.78 -1.37
CA GLU A 349 3.15 4.99 -1.79
C GLU A 349 4.01 4.68 -0.57
N GLU A 350 4.86 3.66 -0.65
CA GLU A 350 5.82 3.45 0.43
C GLU A 350 6.49 4.78 0.72
N PRO A 351 6.47 5.27 1.98
CA PRO A 351 7.11 6.52 2.35
C PRO A 351 8.51 6.48 1.79
N GLY A 352 8.82 7.40 0.89
CA GLY A 352 9.87 7.34 -0.11
C GLY A 352 10.99 6.39 0.26
N GLU A 353 11.33 5.45 -0.61
CA GLU A 353 12.57 4.67 -0.51
C GLU A 353 13.80 5.59 -0.36
N ALA A 354 13.60 6.87 -0.51
CA ALA A 354 14.58 7.91 -0.40
C ALA A 354 14.54 8.55 1.00
N VAL A 355 15.30 7.97 1.90
CA VAL A 355 15.80 8.74 3.04
C VAL A 355 16.60 9.91 2.44
N GLU A 356 16.18 11.15 2.73
CA GLU A 356 16.86 12.35 2.23
C GLU A 356 18.15 12.63 3.02
N ALA A 357 19.23 12.95 2.32
CA ALA A 357 20.53 13.24 2.93
C ALA A 357 20.46 14.36 3.98
N ASN A 358 19.67 15.42 3.71
CA ASN A 358 19.49 16.55 4.61
C ASN A 358 18.85 16.14 5.93
N ASN A 359 17.83 15.27 5.90
CA ASN A 359 17.16 14.77 7.11
C ASN A 359 18.11 13.96 8.01
N LEU A 360 19.06 13.22 7.42
CA LEU A 360 20.08 12.50 8.18
C LEU A 360 21.19 13.42 8.67
N LEU A 361 21.55 14.45 7.91
CA LEU A 361 22.51 15.46 8.34
C LEU A 361 22.01 16.21 9.59
N ASP A 362 20.72 16.51 9.65
CA ASP A 362 20.07 17.17 10.79
C ASP A 362 19.95 16.26 12.02
N ARG A 363 20.04 14.94 11.85
CA ARG A 363 20.06 13.96 12.96
C ARG A 363 21.39 13.86 13.68
N ARG A 364 22.46 14.51 13.19
CA ARG A 364 23.75 14.45 13.87
C ARG A 364 23.64 15.01 15.28
N GLU A 365 24.29 14.33 16.21
CA GLU A 365 24.27 14.69 17.62
C GLU A 365 25.68 14.71 18.20
N PHE A 366 25.85 15.46 19.25
CA PHE A 366 27.12 15.55 19.96
C PHE A 366 27.31 14.29 20.83
N TYR A 367 28.41 13.58 20.62
CA TYR A 367 28.83 12.47 21.50
C TYR A 367 29.79 13.00 22.57
N GLU A 368 29.55 12.64 23.83
CA GLU A 368 30.41 13.05 24.94
C GLU A 368 31.79 12.35 24.93
N ALA A 369 31.94 11.27 24.16
CA ALA A 369 33.15 10.51 23.92
C ALA A 369 33.16 9.92 22.52
N GLU A 370 34.27 9.27 22.09
CA GLU A 370 34.33 8.59 20.80
C GLU A 370 33.22 7.53 20.67
N VAL A 371 32.94 6.82 21.77
CA VAL A 371 31.91 5.77 21.83
C VAL A 371 30.84 6.14 22.84
N PRO A 372 29.58 6.33 22.45
CA PRO A 372 28.47 6.55 23.37
C PRO A 372 28.23 5.39 24.34
N ASP A 373 27.68 5.69 25.52
CA ASP A 373 27.48 4.71 26.60
C ASP A 373 26.58 3.52 26.21
N GLY A 374 25.60 3.76 25.33
CA GLY A 374 24.67 2.72 24.80
C GLY A 374 25.34 1.64 23.93
N VAL A 375 26.57 1.89 23.47
CA VAL A 375 27.30 0.95 22.62
C VAL A 375 27.94 -0.17 23.46
N VAL A 376 27.69 -1.42 23.09
CA VAL A 376 28.29 -2.59 23.73
C VAL A 376 29.12 -3.44 22.77
N TYR A 377 28.98 -3.21 21.46
CA TYR A 377 29.67 -4.01 20.45
C TYR A 377 30.09 -3.13 19.28
N LEU A 378 31.29 -3.34 18.73
CA LEU A 378 31.80 -2.60 17.57
C LEU A 378 32.03 -3.53 16.37
N THR A 379 31.56 -3.09 15.20
CA THR A 379 31.87 -3.73 13.92
C THR A 379 32.39 -2.72 12.91
N ALA A 380 33.01 -3.20 11.84
CA ALA A 380 33.36 -2.34 10.72
C ALA A 380 33.02 -2.97 9.37
N GLY A 381 32.72 -2.10 8.42
CA GLY A 381 32.64 -2.43 7.00
C GLY A 381 33.76 -1.75 6.24
N VAL A 382 34.38 -2.44 5.29
CA VAL A 382 35.46 -1.91 4.46
C VAL A 382 35.13 -2.16 2.98
N ASP A 383 35.13 -1.11 2.21
CA ASP A 383 34.99 -1.14 0.76
C ASP A 383 36.37 -0.95 0.10
N THR A 384 36.65 -1.75 -0.94
CA THR A 384 37.94 -1.80 -1.62
C THR A 384 37.86 -1.14 -2.97
N GLN A 385 38.43 0.06 -3.12
CA GLN A 385 38.51 0.80 -4.35
C GLN A 385 39.91 0.68 -5.00
N ASP A 386 40.11 1.20 -6.22
CA ASP A 386 41.38 1.07 -6.94
C ASP A 386 42.55 1.81 -6.28
N ASN A 387 42.28 2.90 -5.54
CA ASN A 387 43.28 3.79 -4.98
C ASN A 387 43.06 4.15 -3.49
N ARG A 388 42.14 3.46 -2.81
CA ARG A 388 41.83 3.69 -1.40
C ARG A 388 40.99 2.58 -0.81
N PHE A 389 40.95 2.52 0.51
CA PHE A 389 39.89 1.87 1.28
C PHE A 389 38.94 2.92 1.85
N GLU A 390 37.66 2.61 1.87
CA GLU A 390 36.65 3.34 2.64
C GLU A 390 36.15 2.43 3.75
N ALA A 391 36.21 2.89 4.99
CA ALA A 391 35.90 2.08 6.16
C ALA A 391 34.94 2.82 7.09
N GLU A 392 33.96 2.12 7.64
CA GLU A 392 33.07 2.65 8.65
C GLU A 392 33.05 1.75 9.89
N VAL A 393 33.26 2.37 11.06
CA VAL A 393 33.10 1.74 12.37
C VAL A 393 31.72 2.06 12.92
N VAL A 394 30.97 1.04 13.29
CA VAL A 394 29.59 1.14 13.82
C VAL A 394 29.52 0.49 15.18
N GLY A 395 28.98 1.25 16.14
CA GLY A 395 28.64 0.76 17.48
C GLY A 395 27.20 0.22 17.52
N TRP A 396 26.99 -0.82 18.32
CA TRP A 396 25.70 -1.50 18.45
C TRP A 396 25.30 -1.63 19.92
N GLY A 397 24.02 -1.39 20.21
CA GLY A 397 23.40 -1.53 21.50
C GLY A 397 22.19 -2.47 21.49
N ILE A 398 21.43 -2.47 22.57
CA ILE A 398 20.22 -3.29 22.73
C ILE A 398 19.20 -2.97 21.62
N GLY A 399 18.52 -3.98 21.08
CA GLY A 399 17.57 -3.82 19.99
C GLY A 399 18.23 -3.46 18.66
N LYS A 400 19.55 -3.69 18.52
CA LYS A 400 20.32 -3.30 17.33
C LYS A 400 20.29 -1.80 17.05
N GLU A 401 20.05 -0.97 18.07
CA GLU A 401 20.30 0.47 18.00
C GLU A 401 21.76 0.70 17.60
N SER A 402 22.04 1.67 16.73
CA SER A 402 23.37 1.80 16.12
C SER A 402 23.90 3.23 16.18
N TRP A 403 25.19 3.37 16.38
CA TRP A 403 25.92 4.64 16.39
C TRP A 403 27.04 4.60 15.36
N GLY A 404 27.06 5.58 14.46
CA GLY A 404 28.24 5.84 13.65
C GLY A 404 29.38 6.29 14.56
N ILE A 405 30.54 5.64 14.49
CA ILE A 405 31.71 5.99 15.31
C ILE A 405 32.73 6.73 14.47
N ARG A 406 33.13 6.17 13.34
CA ARG A 406 34.14 6.76 12.46
C ARG A 406 33.90 6.30 11.02
N TYR A 407 33.91 7.24 10.09
CA TYR A 407 34.05 6.97 8.67
C TYR A 407 35.40 7.49 8.18
N GLN A 408 36.21 6.61 7.59
CA GLN A 408 37.59 6.91 7.23
C GLN A 408 37.90 6.51 5.80
N ARG A 409 38.59 7.38 5.06
CA ARG A 409 39.19 7.09 3.76
C ARG A 409 40.68 6.92 3.91
N ILE A 410 41.22 5.79 3.47
CA ILE A 410 42.64 5.47 3.54
C ILE A 410 43.17 5.39 2.11
N TYR A 411 43.85 6.46 1.68
CA TYR A 411 44.35 6.58 0.32
C TYR A 411 45.69 5.90 0.12
N GLY A 412 45.89 5.23 -1.03
CA GLY A 412 47.17 4.65 -1.40
C GLY A 412 47.05 3.67 -2.57
N ASP A 413 48.17 3.28 -3.12
CA ASP A 413 48.25 2.27 -4.18
C ASP A 413 48.14 0.87 -3.56
N LEU A 414 47.02 0.17 -3.85
CA LEU A 414 46.76 -1.17 -3.32
C LEU A 414 47.74 -2.26 -3.80
N LYS A 415 48.58 -1.94 -4.75
CA LYS A 415 49.72 -2.79 -5.15
C LYS A 415 50.88 -2.69 -4.15
N ARG A 416 50.89 -1.68 -3.30
CA ARG A 416 51.92 -1.44 -2.30
C ARG A 416 51.47 -1.85 -0.92
N GLY A 417 52.41 -2.36 -0.09
CA GLY A 417 52.09 -2.84 1.25
C GLY A 417 51.68 -1.75 2.27
N GLN A 418 52.07 -0.47 2.00
CA GLN A 418 51.83 0.61 2.97
C GLN A 418 50.34 0.84 3.26
N VAL A 419 49.52 0.97 2.26
CA VAL A 419 48.06 1.23 2.42
C VAL A 419 47.36 0.09 3.17
N TRP A 420 47.86 -1.16 3.06
CA TRP A 420 47.37 -2.31 3.81
C TRP A 420 47.80 -2.26 5.27
N ALA A 421 49.02 -1.74 5.55
CA ALA A 421 49.49 -1.51 6.91
C ALA A 421 48.67 -0.38 7.58
N ASP A 422 48.40 0.70 6.86
CA ASP A 422 47.58 1.82 7.34
C ASP A 422 46.13 1.35 7.66
N LEU A 423 45.54 0.47 6.79
CA LEU A 423 44.27 -0.17 7.08
C LEU A 423 44.33 -1.06 8.32
N ASP A 424 45.38 -1.85 8.45
CA ASP A 424 45.55 -2.74 9.62
C ASP A 424 45.71 -1.96 10.92
N GLU A 425 46.45 -0.87 10.91
CA GLU A 425 46.56 0.07 12.02
C GLU A 425 45.20 0.63 12.41
N PHE A 426 44.40 1.11 11.43
CA PHE A 426 43.04 1.60 11.66
C PHE A 426 42.14 0.52 12.27
N LEU A 427 42.16 -0.71 11.76
CA LEU A 427 41.33 -1.82 12.25
C LEU A 427 41.82 -2.40 13.59
N SER A 428 43.02 -2.05 14.04
CA SER A 428 43.59 -2.46 15.34
C SER A 428 43.35 -1.44 16.44
N ARG A 429 42.84 -0.25 16.08
CA ARG A 429 42.62 0.85 17.03
C ARG A 429 41.54 0.47 18.04
N THR A 430 41.72 0.93 19.30
CA THR A 430 40.69 0.94 20.33
C THR A 430 39.95 2.27 20.36
N TRP A 431 38.74 2.24 20.84
CA TRP A 431 37.79 3.37 20.86
C TRP A 431 37.30 3.58 22.29
N LYS A 432 37.33 4.83 22.79
CA LYS A 432 37.13 5.12 24.22
C LYS A 432 35.71 5.61 24.51
N LYS A 433 35.11 5.06 25.56
CA LYS A 433 33.92 5.58 26.23
C LYS A 433 34.28 6.70 27.21
N LYS A 434 33.27 7.40 27.72
CA LYS A 434 33.41 8.50 28.70
C LYS A 434 34.02 8.04 30.02
N ASP A 435 33.73 6.83 30.46
CA ASP A 435 34.27 6.22 31.66
C ASP A 435 35.71 5.69 31.51
N GLY A 436 36.31 5.85 30.33
CA GLY A 436 37.65 5.35 30.01
C GLY A 436 37.69 3.90 29.52
N THR A 437 36.56 3.20 29.44
CA THR A 437 36.47 1.85 28.88
C THR A 437 36.86 1.87 27.41
N GLU A 438 37.78 1.00 27.01
CA GLU A 438 38.22 0.85 25.61
C GLU A 438 37.52 -0.33 24.96
N LEU A 439 36.93 -0.10 23.78
CA LEU A 439 36.34 -1.11 22.94
C LEU A 439 37.19 -1.33 21.68
N SER A 440 37.38 -2.58 21.30
CA SER A 440 38.00 -2.97 20.02
C SER A 440 36.95 -3.47 19.04
N LEU A 441 37.27 -3.45 17.76
CA LEU A 441 36.47 -4.09 16.72
C LEU A 441 36.37 -5.60 17.02
N ARG A 442 35.14 -6.11 16.95
CA ARG A 442 34.83 -7.52 17.21
C ARG A 442 34.60 -8.32 15.94
N SER A 443 34.25 -7.66 14.88
CA SER A 443 34.09 -8.27 13.55
C SER A 443 34.18 -7.21 12.47
N VAL A 444 34.79 -7.55 11.36
CA VAL A 444 34.95 -6.69 10.18
C VAL A 444 34.57 -7.46 8.93
N CYS A 445 33.81 -6.85 8.03
CA CYS A 445 33.57 -7.37 6.69
C CYS A 445 34.26 -6.48 5.67
N MET A 446 35.05 -7.09 4.79
CA MET A 446 35.81 -6.41 3.74
C MET A 446 35.41 -6.92 2.36
N ASP A 447 35.01 -6.00 1.45
CA ASP A 447 34.60 -6.38 0.11
C ASP A 447 35.79 -6.87 -0.75
N SER A 448 35.58 -8.03 -1.40
CA SER A 448 36.52 -8.66 -2.31
C SER A 448 36.07 -8.60 -3.77
N GLY A 449 35.07 -7.79 -4.09
CA GLY A 449 34.44 -7.74 -5.43
C GLY A 449 35.19 -6.94 -6.48
N GLY A 450 36.17 -6.11 -6.11
CA GLY A 450 36.93 -5.22 -7.00
C GLY A 450 38.10 -5.89 -7.73
N HIS A 451 39.11 -5.08 -8.06
CA HIS A 451 40.29 -5.52 -8.84
C HIS A 451 41.34 -6.29 -8.01
N PHE A 452 41.20 -6.36 -6.69
CA PHE A 452 42.19 -6.95 -5.76
C PHE A 452 41.68 -8.13 -4.92
N PRO A 453 40.87 -9.07 -5.45
CA PRO A 453 40.21 -10.09 -4.65
C PRO A 453 41.17 -11.00 -3.89
N ASP A 454 42.28 -11.43 -4.53
CA ASP A 454 43.24 -12.35 -3.91
C ASP A 454 44.01 -11.66 -2.76
N GLN A 455 44.31 -10.35 -2.87
CA GLN A 455 44.97 -9.57 -1.80
C GLN A 455 44.01 -9.38 -0.62
N VAL A 456 42.74 -9.01 -0.85
CA VAL A 456 41.71 -8.89 0.20
C VAL A 456 41.55 -10.21 0.94
N ILE A 457 41.37 -11.32 0.24
CA ILE A 457 41.17 -12.63 0.85
C ILE A 457 42.41 -13.05 1.65
N ARG A 458 43.64 -12.75 1.17
CA ARG A 458 44.87 -13.02 1.92
C ARG A 458 44.96 -12.17 3.17
N PHE A 459 44.69 -10.87 3.09
CA PHE A 459 44.67 -9.95 4.21
C PHE A 459 43.70 -10.41 5.30
N CYS A 460 42.49 -10.80 4.92
CA CYS A 460 41.48 -11.31 5.83
C CYS A 460 41.90 -12.65 6.47
N LYS A 461 42.42 -13.58 5.66
CA LYS A 461 42.89 -14.89 6.13
C LYS A 461 43.97 -14.79 7.22
N GLU A 462 44.95 -13.89 7.04
CA GLU A 462 46.02 -13.66 8.02
C GLU A 462 45.46 -13.06 9.33
N ARG A 463 44.21 -12.60 9.35
CA ARG A 463 43.53 -11.93 10.47
C ARG A 463 42.20 -12.58 10.86
N GLU A 464 42.00 -13.85 10.51
CA GLU A 464 40.79 -14.62 10.88
C GLU A 464 40.59 -14.66 12.41
N GLU A 465 41.65 -14.72 13.21
CA GLU A 465 41.59 -14.67 14.68
C GLU A 465 40.99 -13.34 15.20
N ARG A 466 41.10 -12.27 14.42
CA ARG A 466 40.51 -10.95 14.70
C ARG A 466 39.12 -10.80 14.10
N HIS A 467 38.54 -11.86 13.53
CA HIS A 467 37.23 -11.89 12.84
C HIS A 467 37.14 -10.88 11.70
N ILE A 468 38.20 -10.76 10.89
CA ILE A 468 38.20 -9.95 9.66
C ILE A 468 37.88 -10.87 8.50
N TRP A 469 36.69 -10.68 7.89
CA TRP A 469 36.10 -11.59 6.93
C TRP A 469 36.07 -10.98 5.52
N ALA A 470 36.51 -11.75 4.53
CA ALA A 470 36.26 -11.38 3.14
C ALA A 470 34.79 -11.66 2.77
N ILE A 471 34.16 -10.70 2.12
CA ILE A 471 32.79 -10.85 1.60
C ILE A 471 32.78 -10.67 0.09
N LYS A 472 31.78 -11.28 -0.56
CA LYS A 472 31.46 -11.08 -1.99
C LYS A 472 29.99 -10.80 -2.13
N GLY A 473 29.66 -9.65 -2.71
CA GLY A 473 28.31 -9.23 -3.00
C GLY A 473 27.65 -10.10 -4.08
N ARG A 474 26.35 -10.39 -3.87
CA ARG A 474 25.46 -10.98 -4.86
C ARG A 474 24.15 -10.23 -4.87
N GLY A 475 23.80 -9.63 -6.02
CA GLY A 475 22.50 -8.96 -6.22
C GLY A 475 21.36 -9.95 -6.36
N GLY A 476 20.12 -9.45 -6.12
CA GLY A 476 18.87 -10.18 -6.20
C GLY A 476 18.11 -10.17 -4.87
N MET A 477 16.82 -9.83 -4.93
CA MET A 477 15.97 -9.70 -3.73
C MET A 477 15.72 -11.04 -3.02
N ASP A 478 15.80 -12.16 -3.77
CA ASP A 478 15.63 -13.52 -3.23
C ASP A 478 16.93 -14.10 -2.65
N VAL A 479 18.02 -13.32 -2.63
CA VAL A 479 19.31 -13.78 -2.08
C VAL A 479 19.30 -13.55 -0.57
N PRO A 480 19.44 -14.60 0.27
CA PRO A 480 19.56 -14.44 1.71
C PRO A 480 20.70 -13.48 2.08
N TYR A 481 20.50 -12.64 3.11
CA TYR A 481 21.48 -11.63 3.51
C TYR A 481 22.87 -12.21 3.72
N LEU A 482 22.97 -13.33 4.42
CA LEU A 482 24.22 -14.07 4.61
C LEU A 482 24.07 -15.53 4.20
N ARG A 483 25.09 -16.04 3.51
CA ARG A 483 25.25 -17.48 3.25
C ARG A 483 26.46 -18.02 4.01
N ASN A 484 26.47 -19.33 4.24
CA ASN A 484 27.62 -20.01 4.81
C ASN A 484 28.88 -19.70 4.02
N PRO A 485 30.04 -19.50 4.68
CA PRO A 485 31.28 -19.23 4.01
C PRO A 485 31.70 -20.39 3.12
N THR A 486 32.35 -20.04 2.02
CA THR A 486 33.01 -20.97 1.11
C THR A 486 34.51 -20.71 1.13
N GLN A 487 35.31 -21.75 0.94
CA GLN A 487 36.76 -21.55 0.82
C GLN A 487 37.13 -21.10 -0.58
N ASN A 488 37.90 -20.02 -0.69
CA ASN A 488 38.49 -19.61 -1.95
C ASN A 488 39.52 -20.64 -2.43
N ASN A 489 39.42 -21.06 -3.71
CA ASN A 489 40.29 -22.13 -4.27
C ASN A 489 41.77 -21.79 -4.31
N ARG A 490 42.15 -20.49 -4.44
CA ARG A 490 43.54 -20.03 -4.59
C ARG A 490 44.20 -19.76 -3.25
N VAL A 491 43.54 -18.95 -2.41
CA VAL A 491 44.11 -18.46 -1.13
C VAL A 491 43.73 -19.34 0.07
N LYS A 492 42.67 -20.17 -0.06
CA LYS A 492 42.12 -21.02 1.01
C LYS A 492 41.63 -20.23 2.24
N GLY A 493 41.22 -18.96 2.02
CA GLY A 493 40.56 -18.12 3.02
C GLY A 493 39.03 -18.28 2.97
N GLU A 494 38.37 -18.01 4.09
CA GLU A 494 36.91 -17.99 4.16
C GLU A 494 36.35 -16.78 3.38
N LEU A 495 35.32 -17.03 2.56
CA LEU A 495 34.62 -16.04 1.76
C LEU A 495 33.13 -16.16 1.99
N PHE A 496 32.53 -15.13 2.58
CA PHE A 496 31.08 -15.05 2.78
C PHE A 496 30.39 -14.47 1.56
N THR A 497 29.25 -15.05 1.16
CA THR A 497 28.40 -14.44 0.14
C THR A 497 27.35 -13.58 0.82
N LEU A 498 27.33 -12.29 0.48
CA LEU A 498 26.41 -11.28 1.00
C LEU A 498 25.31 -11.00 -0.04
N GLY A 499 24.02 -11.13 0.34
CA GLY A 499 22.89 -10.63 -0.42
C GLY A 499 22.82 -9.09 -0.30
N VAL A 500 23.43 -8.38 -1.26
CA VAL A 500 23.61 -6.93 -1.19
C VAL A 500 22.26 -6.21 -1.11
N ASP A 501 21.30 -6.60 -1.98
CA ASP A 501 19.98 -5.96 -2.04
C ASP A 501 19.18 -6.17 -0.74
N THR A 502 19.26 -7.37 -0.17
CA THR A 502 18.64 -7.69 1.13
C THR A 502 19.27 -6.87 2.26
N GLY A 503 20.59 -6.74 2.25
CA GLY A 503 21.31 -5.95 3.25
C GLY A 503 21.02 -4.46 3.14
N LYS A 504 20.95 -3.91 1.92
CA LYS A 504 20.55 -2.52 1.67
C LYS A 504 19.14 -2.24 2.19
N ASN A 505 18.19 -3.19 2.04
CA ASN A 505 16.86 -3.06 2.63
C ASN A 505 16.91 -2.99 4.16
N HIS A 506 17.76 -3.80 4.82
CA HIS A 506 17.94 -3.76 6.29
C HIS A 506 18.50 -2.40 6.76
N VAL A 507 19.51 -1.87 6.06
CA VAL A 507 20.07 -0.55 6.39
C VAL A 507 19.03 0.55 6.19
N LEU A 508 18.32 0.55 5.05
CA LEU A 508 17.30 1.55 4.75
C LEU A 508 16.16 1.53 5.77
N ALA A 509 15.68 0.34 6.17
CA ALA A 509 14.63 0.22 7.18
C ALA A 509 15.05 0.87 8.50
N ARG A 510 16.31 0.70 8.93
CA ARG A 510 16.84 1.34 10.15
C ARG A 510 17.00 2.86 10.00
N LEU A 511 17.43 3.36 8.83
CA LEU A 511 17.54 4.80 8.57
C LEU A 511 16.20 5.52 8.61
N LYS A 512 15.10 4.80 8.33
CA LYS A 512 13.72 5.31 8.40
C LYS A 512 13.19 5.45 9.83
N VAL A 513 13.78 4.77 10.81
CA VAL A 513 13.36 4.87 12.23
C VAL A 513 13.61 6.28 12.75
N LEU A 514 12.57 6.92 13.30
CA LEU A 514 12.61 8.30 13.78
C LEU A 514 12.73 8.44 15.30
N ILE A 515 12.31 7.41 16.05
CA ILE A 515 12.37 7.40 17.52
C ILE A 515 13.64 6.70 17.97
N LYS A 516 14.42 7.35 18.87
CA LYS A 516 15.60 6.77 19.50
C LYS A 516 15.24 5.48 20.25
N GLY A 517 16.06 4.47 20.10
CA GLY A 517 15.88 3.13 20.67
C GLY A 517 16.12 2.02 19.65
N PRO A 518 15.42 0.89 19.73
CA PRO A 518 15.65 -0.25 18.86
C PRO A 518 15.66 0.12 17.37
N ASN A 519 16.70 -0.34 16.65
CA ASN A 519 16.96 -0.09 15.23
C ASN A 519 17.22 1.38 14.82
N TYR A 520 17.22 2.35 15.74
CA TYR A 520 17.56 3.74 15.41
C TYR A 520 19.04 3.89 15.02
N CYS A 521 19.32 4.81 14.08
CA CYS A 521 20.66 5.14 13.62
C CYS A 521 21.08 6.53 14.11
N HIS A 522 22.08 6.58 15.01
CA HIS A 522 22.72 7.79 15.49
C HIS A 522 23.94 8.14 14.64
N PHE A 523 24.22 9.44 14.48
CA PHE A 523 25.39 9.93 13.76
C PHE A 523 26.09 11.03 14.56
N PRO A 524 27.43 11.04 14.65
CA PRO A 524 28.16 12.06 15.38
C PRO A 524 28.20 13.38 14.62
N ALA A 525 28.14 14.50 15.37
CA ALA A 525 28.30 15.85 14.82
C ALA A 525 29.77 16.26 14.70
N ALA A 526 30.73 15.53 15.31
CA ALA A 526 32.14 15.83 15.26
C ALA A 526 32.69 15.77 13.84
N GLU A 527 33.35 16.83 13.38
CA GLU A 527 33.85 16.96 12.00
C GLU A 527 34.87 15.87 11.65
N ASP A 528 35.73 15.52 12.59
CA ASP A 528 36.77 14.49 12.41
C ASP A 528 36.21 13.07 12.34
N ALA A 529 34.95 12.85 12.74
CA ALA A 529 34.29 11.55 12.65
C ALA A 529 33.94 11.12 11.21
N GLY A 530 33.94 12.06 10.25
CA GLY A 530 33.79 11.78 8.82
C GLY A 530 32.35 11.73 8.32
N TYR A 531 31.35 12.09 9.12
CA TYR A 531 29.92 12.10 8.75
C TYR A 531 29.51 13.48 8.23
N ASP A 532 30.13 13.86 7.12
CA ASP A 532 29.87 15.12 6.41
C ASP A 532 28.66 14.99 5.43
N GLU A 533 28.31 16.08 4.76
CA GLU A 533 27.26 16.11 3.74
C GLU A 533 27.50 15.06 2.62
N ASN A 534 28.77 14.85 2.23
CA ASN A 534 29.11 13.87 1.20
C ASN A 534 28.86 12.44 1.66
N TYR A 535 29.12 12.13 2.94
CA TYR A 535 28.79 10.84 3.53
C TYR A 535 27.29 10.55 3.40
N PHE A 536 26.42 11.50 3.79
CA PHE A 536 24.97 11.32 3.70
C PHE A 536 24.46 11.26 2.25
N LYS A 537 25.06 12.03 1.34
CA LYS A 537 24.76 11.92 -0.10
C LYS A 537 25.09 10.52 -0.64
N MET A 538 26.22 9.93 -0.24
CA MET A 538 26.57 8.56 -0.61
C MET A 538 25.69 7.51 0.08
N LEU A 539 25.36 7.70 1.37
CA LEU A 539 24.49 6.79 2.13
C LEU A 539 23.07 6.73 1.53
N THR A 540 22.62 7.80 0.90
CA THR A 540 21.28 7.92 0.31
C THR A 540 21.30 7.96 -1.23
N ALA A 541 22.42 7.62 -1.86
CA ALA A 541 22.62 7.74 -3.30
C ALA A 541 21.74 6.81 -4.14
N GLU A 542 21.31 5.70 -3.57
CA GLU A 542 20.54 4.69 -4.27
C GLU A 542 19.08 4.67 -3.81
N HIS A 543 18.21 4.20 -4.68
CA HIS A 543 16.81 3.91 -4.39
C HIS A 543 16.39 2.60 -5.06
N LYS A 544 15.34 2.02 -4.55
CA LYS A 544 14.78 0.77 -5.05
C LYS A 544 13.83 1.05 -6.21
N VAL A 545 14.04 0.40 -7.33
CA VAL A 545 13.22 0.53 -8.53
C VAL A 545 12.56 -0.81 -8.84
N THR A 546 11.25 -0.77 -9.05
CA THR A 546 10.48 -1.91 -9.51
C THR A 546 10.39 -1.90 -11.04
N ARG A 547 10.82 -2.98 -11.67
CA ARG A 547 10.66 -3.20 -13.12
C ARG A 547 9.98 -4.52 -13.42
N TRP A 548 9.22 -4.58 -14.50
CA TRP A 548 8.62 -5.82 -14.97
C TRP A 548 9.48 -6.45 -16.07
N LYS A 549 9.95 -7.67 -15.84
CA LYS A 549 10.69 -8.45 -16.84
C LYS A 549 9.99 -9.78 -17.09
N SER A 550 9.53 -10.01 -18.32
CA SER A 550 8.82 -11.25 -18.71
C SER A 550 7.62 -11.58 -17.80
N GLY A 551 6.82 -10.56 -17.41
CA GLY A 551 5.64 -10.73 -16.54
C GLY A 551 5.94 -10.99 -15.07
N ARG A 552 7.20 -10.85 -14.63
CA ARG A 552 7.60 -10.97 -13.22
C ARG A 552 8.09 -9.63 -12.69
N LYS A 553 7.67 -9.26 -11.50
CA LYS A 553 8.17 -8.10 -10.76
C LYS A 553 9.65 -8.35 -10.42
N VAL A 554 10.53 -7.44 -10.81
CA VAL A 554 11.96 -7.46 -10.48
C VAL A 554 12.28 -6.15 -9.79
N GLU A 555 12.70 -6.21 -8.56
CA GLU A 555 13.16 -5.06 -7.80
C GLU A 555 14.69 -4.98 -7.86
N ARG A 556 15.24 -3.76 -7.98
CA ARG A 556 16.68 -3.49 -8.02
C ARG A 556 16.98 -2.19 -7.30
N TRP A 557 18.20 -2.08 -6.79
CA TRP A 557 18.78 -0.83 -6.35
C TRP A 557 19.44 -0.12 -7.54
N GLU A 558 19.08 1.15 -7.76
CA GLU A 558 19.64 2.00 -8.81
C GLU A 558 19.99 3.36 -8.20
N LEU A 559 21.02 4.04 -8.77
CA LEU A 559 21.38 5.39 -8.34
C LEU A 559 20.23 6.36 -8.64
N LYS A 560 19.90 7.23 -7.68
CA LYS A 560 18.90 8.29 -7.85
C LYS A 560 19.30 9.28 -8.95
N ASP A 561 20.58 9.66 -8.95
CA ASP A 561 21.19 10.53 -9.95
C ASP A 561 22.31 9.76 -10.65
N PRO A 562 22.21 9.51 -11.97
CA PRO A 562 23.27 8.86 -12.74
C PRO A 562 24.59 9.64 -12.74
N ALA A 563 24.58 10.96 -12.44
CA ALA A 563 25.78 11.78 -12.32
C ALA A 563 26.51 11.52 -11.00
N GLN A 564 25.79 11.09 -9.95
CA GLN A 564 26.37 10.73 -8.65
C GLN A 564 26.82 9.28 -8.68
N LYS A 565 28.08 9.03 -9.02
CA LYS A 565 28.64 7.67 -9.13
C LYS A 565 29.03 7.03 -7.81
N ARG A 566 29.00 7.76 -6.70
CA ARG A 566 29.54 7.35 -5.40
C ARG A 566 28.43 6.94 -4.42
N ASN A 567 28.51 5.71 -3.90
CA ASN A 567 27.59 5.09 -2.94
C ASN A 567 28.32 4.34 -1.81
N GLU A 568 29.64 4.51 -1.70
CA GLU A 568 30.50 3.68 -0.82
C GLU A 568 30.05 3.75 0.67
N ALA A 569 29.52 4.88 1.15
CA ALA A 569 28.98 4.97 2.52
C ALA A 569 27.81 4.01 2.76
N PHE A 570 26.96 3.78 1.75
CA PHE A 570 25.88 2.81 1.86
C PHE A 570 26.39 1.37 1.91
N ASP A 571 27.39 1.09 1.09
CA ASP A 571 28.01 -0.25 1.03
C ASP A 571 28.77 -0.58 2.31
N VAL A 572 29.61 0.33 2.86
CA VAL A 572 30.32 0.07 4.12
C VAL A 572 29.40 -0.05 5.33
N ARG A 573 28.28 0.71 5.37
CA ARG A 573 27.25 0.54 6.41
C ARG A 573 26.58 -0.83 6.30
N ASN A 574 26.31 -1.31 5.09
CA ASN A 574 25.80 -2.66 4.85
C ASN A 574 26.81 -3.72 5.29
N TYR A 575 28.11 -3.53 5.01
CA TYR A 575 29.16 -4.47 5.41
C TYR A 575 29.40 -4.51 6.93
N ALA A 576 29.34 -3.35 7.62
CA ALA A 576 29.37 -3.29 9.07
C ALA A 576 28.17 -4.01 9.72
N THR A 577 26.99 -3.91 9.08
CA THR A 577 25.80 -4.66 9.48
C THR A 577 25.98 -6.17 9.25
N ALA A 578 26.57 -6.57 8.13
CA ALA A 578 26.89 -7.98 7.85
C ALA A 578 27.86 -8.55 8.88
N ALA A 579 28.86 -7.77 9.30
CA ALA A 579 29.81 -8.14 10.36
C ALA A 579 29.12 -8.42 11.69
N LEU A 580 28.08 -7.62 12.04
CA LEU A 580 27.23 -7.88 13.21
C LEU A 580 26.47 -9.21 13.09
N GLU A 581 25.85 -9.45 11.94
CA GLU A 581 25.04 -10.67 11.72
C GLU A 581 25.92 -11.95 11.68
N ILE A 582 27.16 -11.86 11.15
CA ILE A 582 28.14 -12.96 11.21
C ILE A 582 28.53 -13.28 12.66
N SER A 583 28.79 -12.25 13.45
CA SER A 583 29.20 -12.41 14.84
C SER A 583 28.05 -12.85 15.74
N ASN A 584 26.85 -12.40 15.44
CA ASN A 584 25.62 -12.65 16.20
C ASN A 584 25.83 -12.60 17.73
N PRO A 585 26.32 -11.47 18.31
CA PRO A 585 26.65 -11.38 19.69
C PRO A 585 25.41 -11.56 20.59
N PRO A 586 25.52 -12.29 21.72
CA PRO A 586 24.43 -12.37 22.67
C PRO A 586 24.21 -11.01 23.35
N GLY A 587 22.96 -10.72 23.75
CA GLY A 587 22.61 -9.54 24.56
C GLY A 587 22.24 -8.28 23.79
N LEU A 588 22.17 -8.32 22.46
CA LEU A 588 21.60 -7.23 21.66
C LEU A 588 20.10 -7.41 21.39
N GLU A 589 19.49 -8.47 21.87
CA GLU A 589 18.06 -8.77 21.68
C GLU A 589 17.22 -8.01 22.73
N ILE A 590 16.03 -7.56 22.33
CA ILE A 590 15.08 -6.93 23.27
C ILE A 590 14.57 -8.01 24.24
N PRO A 591 14.63 -7.82 25.55
CA PRO A 591 14.08 -8.78 26.49
C PRO A 591 12.59 -9.04 26.21
N GLY A 592 12.20 -10.29 25.90
CA GLY A 592 10.82 -10.70 25.63
C GLY A 592 10.47 -11.04 24.19
N GLU A 593 11.29 -10.71 23.19
CA GLU A 593 11.00 -11.03 21.76
C GLU A 593 11.32 -12.49 21.36
N ASP A 594 12.06 -13.24 22.14
CA ASP A 594 12.45 -14.64 21.83
C ASP A 594 11.25 -15.61 21.69
N ALA A 595 10.06 -15.23 22.15
CA ALA A 595 8.87 -16.09 22.10
C ALA A 595 8.20 -16.15 20.71
N GLN A 596 8.52 -15.25 19.79
CA GLN A 596 7.82 -15.11 18.49
C GLN A 596 8.63 -15.55 17.27
N ARG A 597 9.88 -16.01 17.44
CA ARG A 597 10.71 -16.43 16.30
C ARG A 597 10.35 -17.83 15.77
N PRO A 598 10.27 -18.02 14.43
CA PRO A 598 9.98 -19.33 13.82
C PRO A 598 11.03 -20.39 14.18
N ALA A 599 10.61 -21.64 14.35
CA ALA A 599 11.42 -22.78 14.79
C ALA A 599 12.69 -23.06 13.94
N GLN A 600 12.75 -22.62 12.69
CA GLN A 600 13.92 -22.78 11.79
C GLN A 600 15.15 -21.96 12.23
N GLN A 601 14.98 -20.81 12.85
CA GLN A 601 16.11 -20.02 13.38
C GLN A 601 16.65 -20.58 14.69
N ARG A 602 15.84 -21.32 15.48
CA ARG A 602 16.26 -21.97 16.72
C ARG A 602 17.23 -23.15 16.50
N GLN A 603 17.14 -23.86 15.38
CA GLN A 603 18.04 -24.98 15.06
C GLN A 603 19.48 -24.54 14.71
N TYR A 604 19.65 -23.33 14.17
CA TYR A 604 20.95 -22.78 13.82
C TYR A 604 21.82 -22.47 15.06
N ARG A 605 21.18 -22.03 16.15
CA ARG A 605 21.85 -21.71 17.44
C ARG A 605 22.37 -22.96 18.18
N ARG A 606 21.66 -24.10 18.09
CA ARG A 606 22.03 -25.35 18.81
C ARG A 606 23.26 -26.08 18.24
N ARG A 607 23.59 -25.90 16.97
CA ARG A 607 24.72 -26.59 16.33
C ARG A 607 26.10 -25.94 16.57
N ARG A 608 26.17 -24.67 17.03
CA ARG A 608 27.44 -23.97 17.29
C ARG A 608 27.89 -23.98 18.77
N SER A 609 27.01 -24.29 19.72
CA SER A 609 27.37 -24.36 21.14
C SER A 609 27.91 -25.70 21.60
N GLY A 610 28.20 -26.64 20.72
CA GLY A 610 28.67 -27.99 20.98
C GLY A 610 30.03 -28.31 20.37
N GLY A 611 30.96 -27.36 20.31
CA GLY A 611 32.31 -27.62 19.83
C GLY A 611 33.32 -26.77 20.60
N ILE A 612 33.91 -27.35 21.66
CA ILE A 612 35.20 -26.95 22.25
C ILE A 612 36.29 -27.32 21.26
#